data_a6110f7f3989d947fa23338545e860bd
#
_entry.id   a6110f7f3989d947fa23338545e860bd
#
_cell.length_a   1.000
_cell.length_b   1.000
_cell.length_c   1.000
_cell.angle_alpha   90.00
_cell.angle_beta   90.00
_cell.angle_gamma   90.00
#
_symmetry.space_group_name_H-M   'P 1'
#
loop_
_entity.id
_entity.type
_entity.pdbx_description
1 polymer ?
#
loop_
_entity_poly.entity_id
_entity_poly.type
_entity_poly.pdbx_seq_one_letter_code
_entity_poly.pdbx_strand_id
1 'polypeptide(L)'
;MAKRTVTYLPELVENNIELSVRHLKQFFKFGHGKDAFVTKAVHNVSFDIKKGECFGVVGESGCGKTTTGRTLIRLYKATSGSVYFKGYRIVAGNRWNEKEIKWKRIKAKRKIKELESEMNEKIRALADEQGNADFVASESTKIKAEYAAKVQKIKEDIAALVKCEKEKIKQHNYDNSHVDKKLMSKMQMIFQDPVDSLDPRMTVEDIIQEGLHIQGQYNKFENQQKVKDALIRVGLLPEYASRYPHEFSGGQRQRIGIARALIMNPDFLICDEPISALDVSIRAQIINLLNNLKEEMGLTIMFIAHDLSVVKYFCDRIAVMYFGNIVELASSDELFAHPLHPYTRALLSAIPKPDPLSEKERKRYIYNPTVEHDYSREAPSLQEIVPGHFVMANSEEMEKYRKVINEKK
;
A
#
# COMPACT_ATOMS: atom_id res chain seq x y z
N MET A 1 31.10 -14.41 7.73
CA MET A 1 29.75 -14.06 7.26
C MET A 1 29.73 -12.58 6.90
N ALA A 2 29.33 -12.22 5.69
CA ALA A 2 29.21 -10.81 5.31
C ALA A 2 28.19 -10.11 6.25
N LYS A 3 28.51 -8.90 6.70
CA LYS A 3 27.67 -8.08 7.55
C LYS A 3 26.40 -7.71 6.74
N ARG A 4 25.19 -8.02 7.26
CA ARG A 4 23.96 -7.62 6.58
C ARG A 4 23.84 -6.09 6.56
N THR A 5 23.37 -5.57 5.44
CA THR A 5 23.02 -4.17 5.25
C THR A 5 21.54 -4.06 4.95
N VAL A 6 20.95 -2.88 5.21
CA VAL A 6 19.57 -2.58 4.82
C VAL A 6 19.48 -2.63 3.30
N THR A 7 18.39 -3.23 2.80
CA THR A 7 18.15 -3.31 1.34
C THR A 7 17.98 -1.92 0.75
N TYR A 8 18.77 -1.62 -0.26
CA TYR A 8 18.75 -0.34 -0.99
C TYR A 8 18.63 -0.60 -2.50
N LEU A 9 17.77 0.13 -3.18
CA LEU A 9 17.51 0.07 -4.61
C LEU A 9 17.86 1.42 -5.26
N PRO A 10 19.08 1.59 -5.79
CA PRO A 10 19.53 2.86 -6.37
C PRO A 10 18.68 3.28 -7.57
N GLU A 11 18.17 2.32 -8.35
CA GLU A 11 17.30 2.56 -9.48
C GLU A 11 16.05 3.39 -9.16
N LEU A 12 15.52 3.32 -7.94
CA LEU A 12 14.38 4.14 -7.53
C LEU A 12 14.75 5.61 -7.45
N VAL A 13 15.95 5.90 -6.92
CA VAL A 13 16.45 7.27 -6.81
C VAL A 13 16.83 7.83 -8.18
N GLU A 14 17.49 7.03 -9.03
CA GLU A 14 17.83 7.40 -10.40
C GLU A 14 16.59 7.72 -11.26
N ASN A 15 15.48 7.01 -11.03
CA ASN A 15 14.19 7.25 -11.68
C ASN A 15 13.33 8.32 -10.97
N ASN A 16 13.91 9.09 -10.04
CA ASN A 16 13.22 10.14 -9.28
C ASN A 16 12.00 9.65 -8.48
N ILE A 17 12.03 8.39 -8.01
CA ILE A 17 10.97 7.79 -7.18
C ILE A 17 11.29 8.02 -5.71
N GLU A 18 10.45 8.80 -5.03
CA GLU A 18 10.59 9.09 -3.61
C GLU A 18 10.07 7.93 -2.75
N LEU A 19 8.89 7.38 -3.12
CA LEU A 19 8.27 6.25 -2.44
C LEU A 19 7.87 5.17 -3.44
N SER A 20 8.24 3.91 -3.18
CA SER A 20 7.82 2.74 -3.97
C SER A 20 7.13 1.71 -3.09
N VAL A 21 5.93 1.31 -3.49
CA VAL A 21 5.14 0.29 -2.82
C VAL A 21 5.04 -0.94 -3.72
N ARG A 22 5.44 -2.09 -3.22
CA ARG A 22 5.51 -3.34 -3.99
C ARG A 22 4.69 -4.43 -3.32
N HIS A 23 3.60 -4.85 -3.97
CA HIS A 23 2.73 -5.96 -3.56
C HIS A 23 2.27 -5.89 -2.09
N LEU A 24 1.99 -4.68 -1.60
CA LEU A 24 1.63 -4.43 -0.21
C LEU A 24 0.31 -5.13 0.13
N LYS A 25 0.32 -5.87 1.24
CA LYS A 25 -0.87 -6.50 1.83
C LYS A 25 -0.93 -6.19 3.32
N GLN A 26 -2.09 -5.75 3.76
CA GLN A 26 -2.38 -5.54 5.19
C GLN A 26 -3.69 -6.24 5.54
N PHE A 27 -3.56 -7.30 6.34
CA PHE A 27 -4.67 -8.12 6.79
C PHE A 27 -4.78 -8.05 8.30
N PHE A 28 -5.98 -7.84 8.79
CA PHE A 28 -6.29 -7.89 10.22
C PHE A 28 -7.02 -9.19 10.54
N LYS A 29 -6.60 -9.85 11.62
CA LYS A 29 -7.26 -11.05 12.12
C LYS A 29 -8.04 -10.68 13.38
N PHE A 30 -9.34 -10.96 13.37
CA PHE A 30 -10.25 -10.74 14.48
C PHE A 30 -10.78 -12.08 15.00
N GLY A 31 -11.05 -12.18 16.31
CA GLY A 31 -11.52 -13.41 16.94
C GLY A 31 -10.44 -14.47 17.17
N HIS A 32 -10.82 -15.55 17.82
CA HIS A 32 -9.95 -16.67 18.16
C HIS A 32 -10.58 -17.99 17.73
N GLY A 33 -9.74 -19.02 17.52
CA GLY A 33 -10.20 -20.38 17.17
C GLY A 33 -10.94 -20.45 15.85
N LYS A 34 -12.11 -21.12 15.87
CA LYS A 34 -12.94 -21.37 14.66
C LYS A 34 -13.68 -20.12 14.19
N ASP A 35 -13.95 -19.17 15.08
CA ASP A 35 -14.67 -17.93 14.78
C ASP A 35 -13.74 -16.81 14.31
N ALA A 36 -12.47 -17.11 14.08
CA ALA A 36 -11.52 -16.13 13.59
C ALA A 36 -11.76 -15.79 12.12
N PHE A 37 -12.01 -14.51 11.82
CA PHE A 37 -12.09 -13.99 10.46
C PHE A 37 -10.93 -13.06 10.13
N VAL A 38 -10.65 -12.91 8.84
CA VAL A 38 -9.53 -12.10 8.35
C VAL A 38 -10.07 -11.04 7.39
N THR A 39 -9.96 -9.78 7.81
CA THR A 39 -10.25 -8.63 6.95
C THR A 39 -9.01 -8.29 6.12
N LYS A 40 -9.17 -8.27 4.79
CA LYS A 40 -8.12 -7.92 3.83
C LYS A 40 -8.23 -6.43 3.51
N ALA A 41 -7.76 -5.58 4.42
CA ALA A 41 -7.89 -4.13 4.27
C ALA A 41 -7.07 -3.56 3.10
N VAL A 42 -5.89 -4.13 2.83
CA VAL A 42 -5.07 -3.83 1.64
C VAL A 42 -4.67 -5.15 1.00
N HIS A 43 -4.95 -5.31 -0.30
CA HIS A 43 -4.78 -6.57 -1.00
C HIS A 43 -3.99 -6.40 -2.31
N ASN A 44 -2.67 -6.55 -2.25
CA ASN A 44 -1.78 -6.50 -3.41
C ASN A 44 -1.67 -5.14 -4.10
N VAL A 45 -1.46 -4.08 -3.31
CA VAL A 45 -1.30 -2.72 -3.81
C VAL A 45 0.14 -2.46 -4.21
N SER A 46 0.35 -1.90 -5.42
CA SER A 46 1.66 -1.50 -5.94
C SER A 46 1.53 -0.16 -6.66
N PHE A 47 2.40 0.80 -6.31
CA PHE A 47 2.52 2.10 -6.98
C PHE A 47 3.84 2.77 -6.62
N ASP A 48 4.24 3.71 -7.45
CA ASP A 48 5.40 4.56 -7.22
C ASP A 48 4.95 6.03 -7.15
N ILE A 49 5.55 6.81 -6.25
CA ILE A 49 5.34 8.27 -6.12
C ILE A 49 6.66 8.94 -6.45
N LYS A 50 6.63 9.87 -7.40
CA LYS A 50 7.81 10.64 -7.81
C LYS A 50 8.10 11.75 -6.81
N LYS A 51 9.34 12.18 -6.73
CA LYS A 51 9.74 13.32 -5.89
C LYS A 51 9.02 14.60 -6.34
N GLY A 52 8.45 15.33 -5.39
CA GLY A 52 7.69 16.55 -5.63
C GLY A 52 6.27 16.34 -6.18
N GLU A 53 5.86 15.07 -6.37
CA GLU A 53 4.52 14.72 -6.86
C GLU A 53 3.47 14.83 -5.74
N CYS A 54 2.27 15.28 -6.08
CA CYS A 54 1.08 15.07 -5.27
C CYS A 54 0.29 13.86 -5.81
N PHE A 55 0.31 12.76 -5.06
CA PHE A 55 -0.32 11.50 -5.43
C PHE A 55 -1.64 11.31 -4.66
N GLY A 56 -2.76 11.32 -5.37
CA GLY A 56 -4.09 11.13 -4.80
C GLY A 56 -4.43 9.65 -4.59
N VAL A 57 -5.02 9.31 -3.45
CA VAL A 57 -5.61 7.99 -3.19
C VAL A 57 -7.06 8.18 -2.81
N VAL A 58 -7.97 7.72 -3.67
CA VAL A 58 -9.41 7.96 -3.54
C VAL A 58 -10.22 6.66 -3.51
N GLY A 59 -11.43 6.72 -2.99
CA GLY A 59 -12.37 5.60 -2.92
C GLY A 59 -13.31 5.75 -1.73
N GLU A 60 -14.31 4.88 -1.62
CA GLU A 60 -15.28 4.89 -0.52
C GLU A 60 -14.65 4.64 0.85
N SER A 61 -15.37 4.99 1.91
CA SER A 61 -14.95 4.70 3.28
C SER A 61 -14.76 3.18 3.47
N GLY A 62 -13.69 2.79 4.17
CA GLY A 62 -13.38 1.38 4.41
C GLY A 62 -12.66 0.65 3.26
N CYS A 63 -12.41 1.26 2.10
CA CYS A 63 -11.71 0.59 0.99
C CYS A 63 -10.19 0.39 1.20
N GLY A 64 -9.60 0.87 2.31
CA GLY A 64 -8.22 0.61 2.69
C GLY A 64 -7.23 1.78 2.56
N LYS A 65 -7.65 2.98 2.18
CA LYS A 65 -6.80 4.18 2.00
C LYS A 65 -5.97 4.53 3.24
N THR A 66 -6.64 4.83 4.35
CA THR A 66 -6.02 5.12 5.66
C THR A 66 -5.11 3.98 6.12
N THR A 67 -5.55 2.72 5.94
CA THR A 67 -4.74 1.55 6.28
C THR A 67 -3.45 1.51 5.45
N THR A 68 -3.51 1.85 4.16
CA THR A 68 -2.32 1.97 3.30
C THR A 68 -1.39 3.04 3.88
N GLY A 69 -1.84 4.27 4.08
CA GLY A 69 -1.04 5.36 4.64
C GLY A 69 -0.36 4.99 5.97
N ARG A 70 -1.12 4.45 6.91
CA ARG A 70 -0.60 4.01 8.23
C ARG A 70 0.39 2.86 8.13
N THR A 71 0.28 2.00 7.12
CA THR A 71 1.25 0.93 6.88
C THR A 71 2.56 1.48 6.32
N LEU A 72 2.49 2.51 5.44
CA LEU A 72 3.68 3.17 4.87
C LEU A 72 4.57 3.78 5.95
N ILE A 73 3.98 4.47 6.94
CA ILE A 73 4.72 5.06 8.07
C ILE A 73 4.97 4.08 9.23
N ARG A 74 4.71 2.77 9.02
CA ARG A 74 4.99 1.69 9.97
C ARG A 74 4.12 1.69 11.25
N LEU A 75 2.99 2.36 11.29
CA LEU A 75 2.01 2.21 12.39
C LEU A 75 1.40 0.80 12.38
N TYR A 76 1.30 0.16 11.20
CA TYR A 76 0.94 -1.24 11.07
C TYR A 76 2.09 -2.06 10.48
N LYS A 77 2.28 -3.27 10.99
CA LYS A 77 3.22 -4.24 10.40
C LYS A 77 2.60 -4.84 9.16
N ALA A 78 3.21 -4.61 8.00
CA ALA A 78 2.72 -5.19 6.75
C ALA A 78 2.62 -6.72 6.83
N THR A 79 1.51 -7.26 6.34
CA THR A 79 1.32 -8.71 6.25
C THR A 79 2.24 -9.31 5.20
N SER A 80 2.41 -8.61 4.07
CA SER A 80 3.27 -9.02 2.95
C SER A 80 3.60 -7.81 2.08
N GLY A 81 4.58 -7.94 1.20
CA GLY A 81 5.05 -6.86 0.33
C GLY A 81 6.15 -6.03 0.96
N SER A 82 6.58 -5.00 0.24
CA SER A 82 7.67 -4.12 0.67
C SER A 82 7.36 -2.65 0.34
N VAL A 83 7.88 -1.74 1.17
CA VAL A 83 7.86 -0.30 0.90
C VAL A 83 9.29 0.21 0.94
N TYR A 84 9.62 1.02 -0.04
CA TYR A 84 10.92 1.70 -0.16
C TYR A 84 10.71 3.21 -0.11
N PHE A 85 11.51 3.89 0.68
CA PHE A 85 11.55 5.34 0.75
C PHE A 85 12.98 5.80 0.47
N LYS A 86 13.14 6.67 -0.53
CA LYS A 86 14.46 7.10 -1.04
C LYS A 86 15.40 5.91 -1.34
N GLY A 87 14.85 4.87 -1.95
CA GLY A 87 15.57 3.65 -2.27
C GLY A 87 15.78 2.66 -1.12
N TYR A 88 15.62 3.07 0.15
CA TYR A 88 15.78 2.18 1.30
C TYR A 88 14.48 1.44 1.62
N ARG A 89 14.58 0.12 1.86
CA ARG A 89 13.42 -0.63 2.32
C ARG A 89 13.09 -0.29 3.77
N ILE A 90 11.92 0.32 3.98
CA ILE A 90 11.44 0.72 5.30
C ILE A 90 10.39 -0.23 5.87
N VAL A 91 9.65 -0.95 5.01
CA VAL A 91 8.64 -1.94 5.42
C VAL A 91 8.84 -3.22 4.63
N ALA A 92 8.78 -4.37 5.32
CA ALA A 92 8.75 -5.69 4.69
C ALA A 92 7.85 -6.66 5.46
N GLY A 93 6.92 -7.31 4.75
CA GLY A 93 6.02 -8.32 5.31
C GLY A 93 6.47 -9.74 4.95
N ASN A 94 6.37 -10.69 5.90
CA ASN A 94 6.92 -12.05 5.79
C ASN A 94 5.88 -13.13 5.48
N ARG A 95 4.59 -12.84 5.65
CA ARG A 95 3.53 -13.87 5.63
C ARG A 95 3.43 -14.62 4.30
N TRP A 96 3.79 -13.97 3.20
CA TRP A 96 3.81 -14.64 1.90
C TRP A 96 4.91 -15.70 1.84
N ASN A 97 6.13 -15.35 2.26
CA ASN A 97 7.28 -16.26 2.28
C ASN A 97 7.01 -17.47 3.20
N GLU A 98 6.40 -17.24 4.38
CA GLU A 98 6.00 -18.30 5.31
C GLU A 98 4.94 -19.24 4.69
N LYS A 99 3.95 -18.67 4.00
CA LYS A 99 2.94 -19.46 3.27
C LYS A 99 3.54 -20.26 2.13
N GLU A 100 4.44 -19.67 1.36
CA GLU A 100 5.13 -20.33 0.25
C GLU A 100 5.89 -21.56 0.75
N ILE A 101 6.66 -21.42 1.83
CA ILE A 101 7.33 -22.55 2.49
C ILE A 101 6.34 -23.64 2.88
N LYS A 102 5.23 -23.25 3.53
CA LYS A 102 4.20 -24.20 4.00
C LYS A 102 3.55 -24.95 2.84
N TRP A 103 3.11 -24.23 1.82
CA TRP A 103 2.39 -24.82 0.67
C TRP A 103 3.29 -25.72 -0.18
N LYS A 104 4.53 -25.30 -0.42
CA LYS A 104 5.49 -26.12 -1.17
C LYS A 104 5.81 -27.41 -0.43
N ARG A 105 5.98 -27.38 0.90
CA ARG A 105 6.15 -28.59 1.72
C ARG A 105 4.94 -29.52 1.64
N ILE A 106 3.71 -28.98 1.66
CA ILE A 106 2.49 -29.78 1.53
C ILE A 106 2.43 -30.44 0.15
N LYS A 107 2.68 -29.66 -0.93
CA LYS A 107 2.69 -30.19 -2.31
C LYS A 107 3.75 -31.26 -2.49
N ALA A 108 4.96 -31.05 -1.94
CA ALA A 108 6.02 -32.05 -2.00
C ALA A 108 5.65 -33.36 -1.29
N LYS A 109 5.07 -33.27 -0.08
CA LYS A 109 4.59 -34.48 0.63
C LYS A 109 3.53 -35.24 -0.18
N ARG A 110 2.61 -34.53 -0.82
CA ARG A 110 1.60 -35.18 -1.69
C ARG A 110 2.27 -35.88 -2.87
N LYS A 111 3.19 -35.18 -3.57
CA LYS A 111 3.87 -35.73 -4.73
C LYS A 111 4.76 -36.95 -4.37
N ILE A 112 5.43 -36.91 -3.22
CA ILE A 112 6.18 -38.07 -2.72
C ILE A 112 5.26 -39.26 -2.46
N LYS A 113 4.08 -39.06 -1.84
CA LYS A 113 3.10 -40.11 -1.59
C LYS A 113 2.53 -40.69 -2.90
N GLU A 114 2.27 -39.85 -3.90
CA GLU A 114 1.85 -40.28 -5.23
C GLU A 114 2.92 -41.17 -5.89
N LEU A 115 4.19 -40.75 -5.86
CA LEU A 115 5.31 -41.54 -6.38
C LEU A 115 5.50 -42.86 -5.65
N GLU A 116 5.32 -42.89 -4.32
CA GLU A 116 5.35 -44.14 -3.53
C GLU A 116 4.20 -45.09 -3.92
N SER A 117 3.01 -44.56 -4.18
CA SER A 117 1.87 -45.38 -4.67
C SER A 117 2.14 -45.94 -6.06
N GLU A 118 2.58 -45.11 -7.01
CA GLU A 118 2.96 -45.49 -8.37
C GLU A 118 4.07 -46.57 -8.37
N MET A 119 5.07 -46.42 -7.52
CA MET A 119 6.12 -47.40 -7.34
C MET A 119 5.59 -48.76 -6.87
N ASN A 120 4.72 -48.73 -5.83
CA ASN A 120 4.16 -49.94 -5.28
C ASN A 120 3.21 -50.66 -6.30
N GLU A 121 2.43 -49.89 -7.08
CA GLU A 121 1.60 -50.46 -8.14
C GLU A 121 2.42 -51.12 -9.24
N LYS A 122 3.55 -50.51 -9.70
CA LYS A 122 4.46 -51.09 -10.67
C LYS A 122 5.12 -52.36 -10.16
N ILE A 123 5.55 -52.38 -8.89
CA ILE A 123 6.14 -53.57 -8.30
C ILE A 123 5.11 -54.70 -8.19
N ARG A 124 3.84 -54.40 -7.85
CA ARG A 124 2.76 -55.41 -7.82
C ARG A 124 2.46 -55.97 -9.23
N ALA A 125 2.33 -55.10 -10.21
CA ALA A 125 2.10 -55.53 -11.61
C ALA A 125 3.21 -56.45 -12.13
N LEU A 126 4.48 -56.14 -11.81
CA LEU A 126 5.62 -57.01 -12.15
C LEU A 126 5.59 -58.38 -11.43
N ALA A 127 5.10 -58.42 -10.19
CA ALA A 127 4.98 -59.66 -9.45
C ALA A 127 3.82 -60.56 -10.01
N ASP A 128 2.74 -59.96 -10.55
CA ASP A 128 1.60 -60.65 -11.13
C ASP A 128 1.91 -61.18 -12.53
N GLU A 129 2.76 -60.50 -13.33
CA GLU A 129 3.04 -60.84 -14.73
C GLU A 129 4.17 -61.89 -14.89
N GLN A 130 5.08 -62.05 -13.95
CA GLN A 130 6.29 -62.89 -14.12
C GLN A 130 6.55 -63.81 -12.93
N GLY A 131 6.42 -65.11 -13.20
CA GLY A 131 6.63 -66.17 -12.21
C GLY A 131 8.08 -66.45 -11.74
N ASN A 132 9.09 -65.70 -12.20
CA ASN A 132 10.50 -65.88 -11.82
C ASN A 132 10.88 -64.91 -10.68
N ALA A 133 11.03 -65.42 -9.47
CA ALA A 133 11.25 -64.65 -8.24
C ALA A 133 12.55 -63.80 -8.28
N ASP A 134 13.63 -64.29 -8.89
CA ASP A 134 14.92 -63.58 -8.95
C ASP A 134 14.88 -62.42 -9.91
N PHE A 135 14.17 -62.54 -11.03
CA PHE A 135 13.96 -61.45 -11.99
C PHE A 135 13.12 -60.33 -11.37
N VAL A 136 12.00 -60.68 -10.71
CA VAL A 136 11.13 -59.72 -10.02
C VAL A 136 11.87 -58.98 -8.93
N ALA A 137 12.75 -59.64 -8.18
CA ALA A 137 13.58 -59.01 -7.15
C ALA A 137 14.58 -58.02 -7.73
N SER A 138 15.25 -58.38 -8.85
CA SER A 138 16.20 -57.49 -9.55
C SER A 138 15.52 -56.23 -10.13
N GLU A 139 14.41 -56.42 -10.85
CA GLU A 139 13.67 -55.29 -11.45
C GLU A 139 13.00 -54.38 -10.42
N SER A 140 12.44 -54.97 -9.35
CA SER A 140 11.89 -54.18 -8.23
C SER A 140 12.93 -53.32 -7.54
N THR A 141 14.20 -53.78 -7.47
CA THR A 141 15.31 -53.00 -6.91
C THR A 141 15.66 -51.81 -7.83
N LYS A 142 15.67 -52.00 -9.14
CA LYS A 142 15.87 -50.90 -10.12
C LYS A 142 14.75 -49.86 -10.05
N ILE A 143 13.50 -50.30 -10.00
CA ILE A 143 12.34 -49.41 -9.86
C ILE A 143 12.45 -48.61 -8.56
N LYS A 144 12.73 -49.26 -7.42
CA LYS A 144 12.91 -48.56 -6.14
C LYS A 144 14.03 -47.52 -6.23
N ALA A 145 15.16 -47.84 -6.86
CA ALA A 145 16.27 -46.89 -7.05
C ALA A 145 15.87 -45.66 -7.91
N GLU A 146 15.13 -45.92 -9.01
CA GLU A 146 14.63 -44.86 -9.87
C GLU A 146 13.68 -43.89 -9.09
N TYR A 147 12.70 -44.45 -8.37
CA TYR A 147 11.78 -43.67 -7.58
C TYR A 147 12.47 -42.97 -6.38
N ALA A 148 13.45 -43.61 -5.74
CA ALA A 148 14.26 -42.99 -4.69
C ALA A 148 15.01 -41.77 -5.22
N ALA A 149 15.57 -41.83 -6.43
CA ALA A 149 16.21 -40.68 -7.09
C ALA A 149 15.23 -39.52 -7.33
N LYS A 150 14.00 -39.83 -7.82
CA LYS A 150 12.94 -38.83 -8.03
C LYS A 150 12.52 -38.16 -6.70
N VAL A 151 12.35 -38.96 -5.64
CA VAL A 151 12.01 -38.46 -4.32
C VAL A 151 13.14 -37.60 -3.72
N GLN A 152 14.39 -38.02 -3.91
CA GLN A 152 15.55 -37.27 -3.44
C GLN A 152 15.63 -35.90 -4.12
N LYS A 153 15.43 -35.82 -5.44
CA LYS A 153 15.38 -34.55 -6.19
C LYS A 153 14.31 -33.62 -5.65
N ILE A 154 13.09 -34.11 -5.39
CA ILE A 154 12.01 -33.30 -4.78
C ILE A 154 12.42 -32.76 -3.41
N LYS A 155 13.07 -33.58 -2.58
CA LYS A 155 13.55 -33.15 -1.25
C LYS A 155 14.62 -32.06 -1.36
N GLU A 156 15.54 -32.17 -2.30
CA GLU A 156 16.61 -31.19 -2.55
C GLU A 156 16.03 -29.86 -3.05
N ASP A 157 15.11 -29.89 -4.03
CA ASP A 157 14.42 -28.71 -4.56
C ASP A 157 13.67 -27.95 -3.46
N ILE A 158 12.96 -28.69 -2.60
CA ILE A 158 12.26 -28.09 -1.46
C ILE A 158 13.23 -27.53 -0.42
N ALA A 159 14.32 -28.21 -0.13
CA ALA A 159 15.34 -27.74 0.82
C ALA A 159 15.97 -26.43 0.32
N ALA A 160 16.31 -26.35 -0.96
CA ALA A 160 16.85 -25.16 -1.60
C ALA A 160 15.86 -23.96 -1.54
N LEU A 161 14.58 -24.22 -1.89
CA LEU A 161 13.54 -23.20 -1.81
C LEU A 161 13.33 -22.71 -0.37
N VAL A 162 13.22 -23.63 0.59
CA VAL A 162 13.05 -23.26 2.02
C VAL A 162 14.22 -22.43 2.52
N LYS A 163 15.45 -22.76 2.11
CA LYS A 163 16.65 -21.99 2.45
C LYS A 163 16.57 -20.57 1.88
N CYS A 164 16.22 -20.45 0.60
CA CYS A 164 16.07 -19.15 -0.07
C CYS A 164 15.00 -18.28 0.63
N GLU A 165 13.80 -18.82 0.85
CA GLU A 165 12.72 -18.06 1.49
C GLU A 165 13.03 -17.68 2.95
N LYS A 166 13.73 -18.54 3.69
CA LYS A 166 14.21 -18.21 5.04
C LYS A 166 15.25 -17.09 5.04
N GLU A 167 16.14 -17.03 4.05
CA GLU A 167 17.09 -15.93 3.94
C GLU A 167 16.37 -14.59 3.59
N LYS A 168 15.36 -14.63 2.74
CA LYS A 168 14.50 -13.45 2.49
C LYS A 168 13.83 -12.97 3.78
N ILE A 169 13.23 -13.88 4.57
CA ILE A 169 12.61 -13.54 5.86
C ILE A 169 13.63 -12.93 6.82
N LYS A 170 14.84 -13.47 6.90
CA LYS A 170 15.90 -12.89 7.73
C LYS A 170 16.29 -11.50 7.27
N GLN A 171 16.40 -11.26 5.95
CA GLN A 171 16.68 -9.94 5.41
C GLN A 171 15.53 -8.95 5.68
N HIS A 172 14.27 -9.36 5.51
CA HIS A 172 13.11 -8.55 5.84
C HIS A 172 13.09 -8.14 7.33
N ASN A 173 13.38 -9.10 8.23
CA ASN A 173 13.44 -8.82 9.66
C ASN A 173 14.60 -7.88 10.01
N TYR A 174 15.74 -8.04 9.34
CA TYR A 174 16.87 -7.15 9.49
C TYR A 174 16.52 -5.73 9.05
N ASP A 175 15.96 -5.57 7.84
CA ASP A 175 15.53 -4.27 7.31
C ASP A 175 14.53 -3.60 8.26
N ASN A 176 13.49 -4.33 8.70
CA ASN A 176 12.49 -3.78 9.62
C ASN A 176 13.08 -3.33 10.98
N SER A 177 14.16 -3.95 11.45
CA SER A 177 14.78 -3.62 12.74
C SER A 177 15.88 -2.55 12.65
N HIS A 178 16.40 -2.28 11.44
CA HIS A 178 17.53 -1.36 11.22
C HIS A 178 17.15 -0.16 10.33
N VAL A 179 15.87 0.22 10.31
CA VAL A 179 15.44 1.43 9.61
C VAL A 179 16.04 2.66 10.28
N ASP A 180 16.62 3.55 9.51
CA ASP A 180 17.20 4.79 10.02
C ASP A 180 16.08 5.72 10.54
N LYS A 181 16.20 6.12 11.81
CA LYS A 181 15.25 7.04 12.45
C LYS A 181 15.24 8.42 11.80
N LYS A 182 16.41 8.89 11.33
CA LYS A 182 16.51 10.17 10.61
C LYS A 182 15.82 10.12 9.26
N LEU A 183 15.91 8.98 8.56
CA LEU A 183 15.16 8.75 7.32
C LEU A 183 13.66 8.74 7.59
N MET A 184 13.21 8.02 8.63
CA MET A 184 11.78 7.96 8.98
C MET A 184 11.19 9.28 9.43
N SER A 185 11.97 10.15 10.06
CA SER A 185 11.49 11.49 10.44
C SER A 185 11.20 12.38 9.24
N LYS A 186 11.73 12.04 8.05
CA LYS A 186 11.42 12.71 6.79
C LYS A 186 10.07 12.32 6.19
N MET A 187 9.41 11.30 6.77
CA MET A 187 8.03 10.94 6.45
C MET A 187 7.13 11.36 7.60
N GLN A 188 6.16 12.23 7.33
CA GLN A 188 5.20 12.68 8.33
C GLN A 188 3.78 12.40 7.88
N MET A 189 2.83 12.37 8.82
CA MET A 189 1.41 12.14 8.55
C MET A 189 0.54 13.18 9.25
N ILE A 190 -0.38 13.75 8.49
CA ILE A 190 -1.49 14.55 9.00
C ILE A 190 -2.70 13.61 9.12
N PHE A 191 -3.24 13.49 10.31
CA PHE A 191 -4.36 12.57 10.60
C PHE A 191 -5.71 13.20 10.27
N GLN A 192 -6.70 12.35 10.05
CA GLN A 192 -8.05 12.70 9.61
C GLN A 192 -8.77 13.62 10.58
N ASP A 193 -8.70 13.36 11.89
CA ASP A 193 -9.37 14.14 12.91
C ASP A 193 -8.37 15.01 13.69
N PRO A 194 -8.44 16.35 13.53
CA PRO A 194 -7.57 17.24 14.28
C PRO A 194 -7.87 17.27 15.79
N VAL A 195 -9.09 16.89 16.22
CA VAL A 195 -9.45 16.86 17.64
C VAL A 195 -8.79 15.66 18.31
N ASP A 196 -8.96 14.48 17.72
CA ASP A 196 -8.40 13.25 18.28
C ASP A 196 -6.86 13.15 18.13
N SER A 197 -6.27 13.95 17.24
CA SER A 197 -4.84 13.90 16.98
C SER A 197 -3.98 14.82 17.86
N LEU A 198 -4.59 15.73 18.62
CA LEU A 198 -3.92 16.67 19.53
C LEU A 198 -4.27 16.34 20.98
N ASP A 199 -3.27 16.15 21.86
CA ASP A 199 -3.54 15.96 23.29
C ASP A 199 -4.09 17.28 23.89
N PRO A 200 -5.32 17.31 24.40
CA PRO A 200 -5.96 18.52 24.92
C PRO A 200 -5.29 19.08 26.18
N ARG A 201 -4.41 18.32 26.82
CA ARG A 201 -3.67 18.71 28.03
C ARG A 201 -2.31 19.33 27.74
N MET A 202 -1.85 19.28 26.50
CA MET A 202 -0.58 19.88 26.05
C MET A 202 -0.85 21.24 25.44
N THR A 203 0.11 22.16 25.61
CA THR A 203 0.09 23.44 24.88
C THR A 203 0.41 23.21 23.39
N VAL A 204 0.05 24.16 22.53
CA VAL A 204 0.40 24.11 21.10
C VAL A 204 1.90 24.01 20.90
N GLU A 205 2.70 24.73 21.72
CA GLU A 205 4.16 24.64 21.71
C GLU A 205 4.63 23.20 21.98
N ASP A 206 4.12 22.57 23.03
CA ASP A 206 4.50 21.21 23.40
C ASP A 206 4.14 20.19 22.33
N ILE A 207 2.94 20.31 21.74
CA ILE A 207 2.46 19.44 20.66
C ILE A 207 3.36 19.55 19.41
N ILE A 208 3.70 20.77 19.01
CA ILE A 208 4.51 20.99 17.81
C ILE A 208 5.95 20.53 18.03
N GLN A 209 6.57 20.84 19.17
CA GLN A 209 7.98 20.50 19.42
C GLN A 209 8.20 19.04 19.85
N GLU A 210 7.15 18.26 20.14
CA GLU A 210 7.27 16.87 20.60
C GLU A 210 8.19 16.03 19.69
N GLY A 211 8.04 16.17 18.37
CA GLY A 211 8.87 15.46 17.40
C GLY A 211 10.36 15.79 17.52
N LEU A 212 10.71 17.05 17.84
CA LEU A 212 12.10 17.48 18.07
C LEU A 212 12.66 16.82 19.33
N HIS A 213 11.89 16.76 20.41
CA HIS A 213 12.28 16.10 21.66
C HIS A 213 12.54 14.60 21.46
N ILE A 214 11.70 13.89 20.66
CA ILE A 214 11.89 12.48 20.30
C ILE A 214 13.22 12.28 19.55
N GLN A 215 13.66 13.29 18.78
CA GLN A 215 14.98 13.27 18.12
C GLN A 215 16.15 13.69 19.01
N GLY A 216 15.91 14.00 20.27
CA GLY A 216 16.93 14.44 21.21
C GLY A 216 17.34 15.92 21.08
N GLN A 217 16.51 16.74 20.41
CA GLN A 217 16.72 18.18 20.29
C GLN A 217 16.02 18.89 21.46
N TYR A 218 16.78 19.28 22.48
CA TYR A 218 16.26 19.87 23.73
C TYR A 218 16.61 21.33 23.93
N ASN A 219 17.19 22.02 22.94
CA ASN A 219 17.49 23.44 23.03
C ASN A 219 16.20 24.26 23.04
N LYS A 220 15.79 24.71 24.23
CA LYS A 220 14.51 25.40 24.43
C LYS A 220 14.37 26.64 23.52
N PHE A 221 15.39 27.49 23.46
CA PHE A 221 15.32 28.73 22.67
C PHE A 221 15.18 28.43 21.16
N GLU A 222 15.97 27.49 20.66
CA GLU A 222 15.92 27.07 19.25
C GLU A 222 14.58 26.41 18.90
N ASN A 223 14.08 25.55 19.79
CA ASN A 223 12.80 24.87 19.57
C ASN A 223 11.63 25.86 19.58
N GLN A 224 11.63 26.83 20.50
CA GLN A 224 10.62 27.89 20.51
C GLN A 224 10.63 28.72 19.23
N GLN A 225 11.81 29.04 18.69
CA GLN A 225 11.89 29.74 17.41
C GLN A 225 11.33 28.88 16.26
N LYS A 226 11.70 27.58 16.19
CA LYS A 226 11.15 26.66 15.19
C LYS A 226 9.62 26.52 15.30
N VAL A 227 9.07 26.51 16.51
CA VAL A 227 7.61 26.47 16.73
C VAL A 227 6.95 27.74 16.20
N LYS A 228 7.50 28.92 16.51
CA LYS A 228 6.99 30.21 15.99
C LYS A 228 7.01 30.23 14.47
N ASP A 229 8.11 29.82 13.86
CA ASP A 229 8.24 29.76 12.41
C ASP A 229 7.24 28.76 11.77
N ALA A 230 7.01 27.61 12.43
CA ALA A 230 6.03 26.64 11.97
C ALA A 230 4.59 27.19 12.07
N LEU A 231 4.26 27.92 13.13
CA LEU A 231 2.93 28.57 13.26
C LEU A 231 2.73 29.63 12.18
N ILE A 232 3.72 30.48 11.93
CA ILE A 232 3.66 31.51 10.88
C ILE A 232 3.43 30.85 9.51
N ARG A 233 4.15 29.78 9.19
CA ARG A 233 4.02 29.06 7.90
C ARG A 233 2.60 28.51 7.66
N VAL A 234 1.90 28.12 8.72
CA VAL A 234 0.50 27.66 8.58
C VAL A 234 -0.53 28.79 8.74
N GLY A 235 -0.08 30.04 8.82
CA GLY A 235 -0.94 31.23 8.94
C GLY A 235 -1.60 31.37 10.31
N LEU A 236 -0.88 30.96 11.38
CA LEU A 236 -1.27 31.17 12.78
C LEU A 236 -0.31 32.17 13.44
N LEU A 237 -0.83 32.88 14.47
CA LEU A 237 -0.02 33.82 15.22
C LEU A 237 0.96 33.09 16.16
N PRO A 238 2.21 33.55 16.29
CA PRO A 238 3.19 32.94 17.21
C PRO A 238 2.75 32.90 18.66
N GLU A 239 1.93 33.87 19.10
CA GLU A 239 1.39 33.98 20.46
C GLU A 239 0.47 32.81 20.81
N TYR A 240 -0.03 32.08 19.81
CA TYR A 240 -0.87 30.89 20.01
C TYR A 240 -0.10 29.68 20.58
N ALA A 241 1.23 29.75 20.61
CA ALA A 241 2.09 28.68 21.14
C ALA A 241 1.74 28.29 22.60
N SER A 242 1.35 29.25 23.44
CA SER A 242 1.00 29.02 24.86
C SER A 242 -0.42 28.54 25.11
N ARG A 243 -1.28 28.50 24.07
CA ARG A 243 -2.68 28.10 24.20
C ARG A 243 -2.86 26.58 24.11
N TYR A 244 -4.07 26.11 24.48
CA TYR A 244 -4.47 24.71 24.41
C TYR A 244 -5.36 24.43 23.21
N PRO A 245 -5.37 23.19 22.66
CA PRO A 245 -6.16 22.84 21.48
C PRO A 245 -7.65 23.18 21.55
N HIS A 246 -8.27 23.10 22.72
CA HIS A 246 -9.68 23.38 22.89
C HIS A 246 -10.07 24.85 22.69
N GLU A 247 -9.09 25.78 22.70
CA GLU A 247 -9.29 27.22 22.44
C GLU A 247 -9.35 27.58 20.95
N PHE A 248 -9.20 26.58 20.06
CA PHE A 248 -9.10 26.80 18.60
C PHE A 248 -10.29 26.21 17.83
N SER A 249 -10.62 26.84 16.70
CA SER A 249 -11.57 26.27 15.75
C SER A 249 -11.02 24.99 15.09
N GLY A 250 -11.88 24.17 14.44
CA GLY A 250 -11.48 22.96 13.74
C GLY A 250 -10.40 23.21 12.69
N GLY A 251 -10.54 24.26 11.89
CA GLY A 251 -9.55 24.64 10.89
C GLY A 251 -8.21 25.11 11.47
N GLN A 252 -8.25 25.80 12.61
CA GLN A 252 -7.01 26.19 13.35
C GLN A 252 -6.31 24.95 13.95
N ARG A 253 -7.06 24.01 14.54
CA ARG A 253 -6.50 22.73 15.01
C ARG A 253 -5.85 21.95 13.88
N GLN A 254 -6.48 21.92 12.69
CA GLN A 254 -5.89 21.29 11.51
C GLN A 254 -4.55 21.94 11.13
N ARG A 255 -4.46 23.28 11.16
CA ARG A 255 -3.23 24.02 10.91
C ARG A 255 -2.15 23.72 11.97
N ILE A 256 -2.52 23.52 13.23
CA ILE A 256 -1.60 23.06 14.30
C ILE A 256 -1.07 21.66 13.99
N GLY A 257 -1.93 20.73 13.54
CA GLY A 257 -1.54 19.38 13.11
C GLY A 257 -0.59 19.41 11.91
N ILE A 258 -0.80 20.33 10.95
CA ILE A 258 0.12 20.56 9.84
C ILE A 258 1.45 21.10 10.36
N ALA A 259 1.46 22.11 11.25
CA ALA A 259 2.68 22.69 11.84
C ALA A 259 3.51 21.62 12.57
N ARG A 260 2.85 20.72 13.35
CA ARG A 260 3.49 19.57 14.00
C ARG A 260 4.20 18.64 13.02
N ALA A 261 3.63 18.41 11.85
CA ALA A 261 4.29 17.60 10.80
C ALA A 261 5.46 18.35 10.16
N LEU A 262 5.31 19.66 9.91
CA LEU A 262 6.28 20.48 9.19
C LEU A 262 7.55 20.79 10.00
N ILE A 263 7.48 20.85 11.35
CA ILE A 263 8.64 21.18 12.19
C ILE A 263 9.76 20.15 12.03
N MET A 264 9.43 18.93 11.61
CA MET A 264 10.37 17.86 11.31
C MET A 264 11.10 18.05 9.98
N ASN A 265 10.76 19.09 9.22
CA ASN A 265 11.26 19.35 7.88
C ASN A 265 11.18 18.08 7.00
N PRO A 266 9.95 17.55 6.76
CA PRO A 266 9.74 16.33 6.01
C PRO A 266 10.06 16.50 4.53
N ASP A 267 10.35 15.38 3.86
CA ASP A 267 10.44 15.32 2.40
C ASP A 267 9.18 14.65 1.80
N PHE A 268 8.47 13.84 2.64
CA PHE A 268 7.25 13.14 2.26
C PHE A 268 6.15 13.35 3.30
N LEU A 269 4.96 13.75 2.85
CA LEU A 269 3.81 14.03 3.70
C LEU A 269 2.62 13.16 3.30
N ILE A 270 2.07 12.40 4.23
CA ILE A 270 0.80 11.69 4.04
C ILE A 270 -0.31 12.53 4.67
N CYS A 271 -1.28 12.95 3.86
CA CYS A 271 -2.46 13.68 4.32
C CYS A 271 -3.66 12.72 4.32
N ASP A 272 -4.04 12.21 5.50
CA ASP A 272 -5.17 11.28 5.65
C ASP A 272 -6.47 12.06 5.88
N GLU A 273 -7.24 12.27 4.81
CA GLU A 273 -8.49 13.04 4.79
C GLU A 273 -8.42 14.40 5.53
N PRO A 274 -7.43 15.26 5.26
CA PRO A 274 -7.09 16.42 6.08
C PRO A 274 -8.16 17.51 6.09
N ILE A 275 -9.22 17.39 5.29
CA ILE A 275 -10.27 18.37 5.09
C ILE A 275 -11.68 17.83 5.33
N SER A 276 -11.82 16.53 5.68
CA SER A 276 -13.14 15.86 5.75
C SER A 276 -14.07 16.48 6.79
N ALA A 277 -13.53 16.90 7.94
CA ALA A 277 -14.25 17.46 9.08
C ALA A 277 -14.40 19.01 9.03
N LEU A 278 -14.05 19.65 7.90
CA LEU A 278 -14.00 21.11 7.79
C LEU A 278 -15.09 21.67 6.86
N ASP A 279 -15.49 22.91 7.12
CA ASP A 279 -16.39 23.66 6.24
C ASP A 279 -15.76 23.95 4.88
N VAL A 280 -16.60 24.14 3.85
CA VAL A 280 -16.19 24.30 2.46
C VAL A 280 -15.14 25.43 2.27
N SER A 281 -15.34 26.57 2.91
CA SER A 281 -14.41 27.72 2.84
C SER A 281 -13.04 27.41 3.47
N ILE A 282 -13.05 26.69 4.57
CA ILE A 282 -11.83 26.28 5.27
C ILE A 282 -11.10 25.18 4.51
N ARG A 283 -11.82 24.24 3.84
CA ARG A 283 -11.22 23.23 2.95
C ARG A 283 -10.33 23.88 1.89
N ALA A 284 -10.85 24.89 1.19
CA ALA A 284 -10.10 25.62 0.16
C ALA A 284 -8.82 26.26 0.73
N GLN A 285 -8.90 26.85 1.92
CA GLN A 285 -7.74 27.45 2.57
C GLN A 285 -6.67 26.42 2.93
N ILE A 286 -7.05 25.23 3.41
CA ILE A 286 -6.10 24.16 3.74
C ILE A 286 -5.45 23.57 2.48
N ILE A 287 -6.20 23.40 1.39
CA ILE A 287 -5.66 22.94 0.11
C ILE A 287 -4.64 23.96 -0.44
N ASN A 288 -4.97 25.25 -0.45
CA ASN A 288 -4.05 26.29 -0.86
C ASN A 288 -2.79 26.33 0.02
N LEU A 289 -2.94 26.17 1.34
CA LEU A 289 -1.81 26.07 2.26
C LEU A 289 -0.90 24.88 1.90
N LEU A 290 -1.46 23.70 1.65
CA LEU A 290 -0.67 22.52 1.28
C LEU A 290 0.02 22.68 -0.08
N ASN A 291 -0.62 23.35 -1.04
CA ASN A 291 0.00 23.69 -2.33
C ASN A 291 1.21 24.62 -2.14
N ASN A 292 1.04 25.70 -1.41
CA ASN A 292 2.14 26.64 -1.15
C ASN A 292 3.31 25.93 -0.45
N LEU A 293 3.02 25.09 0.56
CA LEU A 293 4.03 24.32 1.26
C LEU A 293 4.72 23.28 0.35
N LYS A 294 3.97 22.66 -0.59
CA LYS A 294 4.55 21.76 -1.60
C LYS A 294 5.57 22.50 -2.44
N GLU A 295 5.24 23.68 -2.93
CA GLU A 295 6.11 24.51 -3.78
C GLU A 295 7.32 25.06 -3.00
N GLU A 296 7.09 25.65 -1.83
CA GLU A 296 8.14 26.28 -1.02
C GLU A 296 9.18 25.28 -0.49
N MET A 297 8.74 24.10 -0.07
CA MET A 297 9.57 23.10 0.59
C MET A 297 9.96 21.93 -0.34
N GLY A 298 9.42 21.86 -1.56
CA GLY A 298 9.64 20.73 -2.48
C GLY A 298 9.06 19.42 -1.96
N LEU A 299 7.92 19.47 -1.24
CA LEU A 299 7.31 18.31 -0.61
C LEU A 299 6.75 17.33 -1.63
N THR A 300 6.93 16.05 -1.37
CA THR A 300 6.16 14.97 -2.01
C THR A 300 4.94 14.67 -1.13
N ILE A 301 3.75 14.65 -1.70
CA ILE A 301 2.50 14.49 -0.93
C ILE A 301 1.73 13.26 -1.40
N MET A 302 1.32 12.40 -0.46
CA MET A 302 0.29 11.40 -0.67
C MET A 302 -1.01 11.90 -0.03
N PHE A 303 -1.99 12.24 -0.87
CA PHE A 303 -3.25 12.83 -0.43
C PHE A 303 -4.38 11.79 -0.46
N ILE A 304 -4.89 11.42 0.69
CA ILE A 304 -6.00 10.48 0.84
C ILE A 304 -7.29 11.28 0.96
N ALA A 305 -8.27 10.99 0.10
CA ALA A 305 -9.58 11.62 0.13
C ALA A 305 -10.70 10.63 -0.26
N HIS A 306 -11.91 10.96 0.13
CA HIS A 306 -13.12 10.31 -0.37
C HIS A 306 -13.82 11.15 -1.45
N ASP A 307 -13.47 12.43 -1.57
CA ASP A 307 -14.05 13.37 -2.54
C ASP A 307 -13.09 13.60 -3.72
N LEU A 308 -13.51 13.13 -4.90
CA LEU A 308 -12.76 13.27 -6.15
C LEU A 308 -12.69 14.72 -6.65
N SER A 309 -13.64 15.58 -6.27
CA SER A 309 -13.68 16.96 -6.74
C SER A 309 -12.47 17.77 -6.28
N VAL A 310 -12.00 17.53 -5.05
CA VAL A 310 -10.82 18.17 -4.47
C VAL A 310 -9.54 17.63 -5.13
N VAL A 311 -9.46 16.31 -5.31
CA VAL A 311 -8.27 15.63 -5.80
C VAL A 311 -7.93 16.03 -7.23
N LYS A 312 -8.95 16.36 -8.04
CA LYS A 312 -8.80 16.83 -9.42
C LYS A 312 -7.85 18.02 -9.54
N TYR A 313 -7.95 18.97 -8.64
CA TYR A 313 -7.21 20.23 -8.71
C TYR A 313 -5.92 20.24 -7.90
N PHE A 314 -5.74 19.24 -7.04
CA PHE A 314 -4.61 19.19 -6.12
C PHE A 314 -3.59 18.12 -6.48
N CYS A 315 -4.02 16.99 -7.07
CA CYS A 315 -3.15 15.85 -7.31
C CYS A 315 -2.72 15.75 -8.78
N ASP A 316 -1.45 15.37 -8.98
CA ASP A 316 -0.87 15.14 -10.30
C ASP A 316 -1.34 13.79 -10.88
N ARG A 317 -1.34 12.74 -10.04
CA ARG A 317 -1.83 11.39 -10.36
C ARG A 317 -2.76 10.88 -9.27
N ILE A 318 -3.69 10.02 -9.67
CA ILE A 318 -4.73 9.51 -8.77
C ILE A 318 -4.82 8.00 -8.90
N ALA A 319 -4.78 7.31 -7.75
CA ALA A 319 -5.09 5.90 -7.60
C ALA A 319 -6.49 5.74 -6.99
N VAL A 320 -7.38 5.05 -7.69
CA VAL A 320 -8.72 4.70 -7.21
C VAL A 320 -8.66 3.36 -6.51
N MET A 321 -9.03 3.33 -5.22
CA MET A 321 -9.04 2.11 -4.41
C MET A 321 -10.46 1.59 -4.20
N TYR A 322 -10.63 0.26 -4.38
CA TYR A 322 -11.85 -0.47 -4.13
C TYR A 322 -11.53 -1.80 -3.42
N PHE A 323 -12.16 -2.05 -2.26
CA PHE A 323 -11.95 -3.26 -1.44
C PHE A 323 -10.48 -3.71 -1.31
N GLY A 324 -9.60 -2.75 -0.99
CA GLY A 324 -8.18 -3.00 -0.73
C GLY A 324 -7.31 -3.16 -1.97
N ASN A 325 -7.84 -2.97 -3.17
CA ASN A 325 -7.10 -3.01 -4.45
C ASN A 325 -7.10 -1.63 -5.11
N ILE A 326 -6.06 -1.34 -5.89
CA ILE A 326 -6.12 -0.25 -6.87
C ILE A 326 -6.83 -0.78 -8.10
N VAL A 327 -7.94 -0.15 -8.48
CA VAL A 327 -8.73 -0.54 -9.65
C VAL A 327 -8.43 0.33 -10.87
N GLU A 328 -7.98 1.56 -10.66
CA GLU A 328 -7.54 2.46 -11.73
C GLU A 328 -6.48 3.43 -11.19
N LEU A 329 -5.48 3.76 -12.01
CA LEU A 329 -4.43 4.72 -11.69
C LEU A 329 -4.04 5.46 -12.97
N ALA A 330 -4.15 6.79 -12.95
CA ALA A 330 -3.77 7.63 -14.08
C ALA A 330 -3.37 9.04 -13.62
N SER A 331 -2.93 9.91 -14.54
CA SER A 331 -2.85 11.33 -14.28
C SER A 331 -4.25 11.89 -13.96
N SER A 332 -4.33 12.98 -13.20
CA SER A 332 -5.61 13.57 -12.83
C SER A 332 -6.45 13.87 -14.08
N ASP A 333 -5.87 14.56 -15.06
CA ASP A 333 -6.57 14.93 -16.29
C ASP A 333 -7.07 13.70 -17.06
N GLU A 334 -6.24 12.66 -17.22
CA GLU A 334 -6.61 11.44 -17.93
C GLU A 334 -7.72 10.67 -17.21
N LEU A 335 -7.66 10.55 -15.88
CA LEU A 335 -8.68 9.86 -15.11
C LEU A 335 -10.05 10.51 -15.22
N PHE A 336 -10.09 11.85 -15.26
CA PHE A 336 -11.35 12.61 -15.39
C PHE A 336 -11.86 12.66 -16.84
N ALA A 337 -10.99 12.66 -17.84
CA ALA A 337 -11.37 12.65 -19.26
C ALA A 337 -11.81 11.24 -19.71
N HIS A 338 -11.07 10.21 -19.29
CA HIS A 338 -11.24 8.84 -19.76
C HIS A 338 -11.31 7.82 -18.60
N PRO A 339 -12.32 7.91 -17.70
CA PRO A 339 -12.49 6.90 -16.65
C PRO A 339 -12.88 5.57 -17.28
N LEU A 340 -12.08 4.51 -17.04
CA LEU A 340 -12.25 3.20 -17.66
C LEU A 340 -12.98 2.23 -16.75
N HIS A 341 -12.52 2.10 -15.51
CA HIS A 341 -13.11 1.16 -14.58
C HIS A 341 -14.54 1.58 -14.19
N PRO A 342 -15.54 0.67 -14.20
CA PRO A 342 -16.92 1.03 -13.86
C PRO A 342 -17.06 1.68 -12.49
N TYR A 343 -16.29 1.27 -11.49
CA TYR A 343 -16.28 1.90 -10.17
C TYR A 343 -15.81 3.37 -10.22
N THR A 344 -14.77 3.68 -11.00
CA THR A 344 -14.31 5.06 -11.19
C THR A 344 -15.41 5.91 -11.80
N ARG A 345 -16.11 5.39 -12.81
CA ARG A 345 -17.28 6.06 -13.42
C ARG A 345 -18.40 6.31 -12.42
N ALA A 346 -18.64 5.32 -11.53
CA ALA A 346 -19.64 5.48 -10.47
C ALA A 346 -19.25 6.60 -9.49
N LEU A 347 -18.01 6.64 -9.04
CA LEU A 347 -17.50 7.70 -8.16
C LEU A 347 -17.58 9.08 -8.82
N LEU A 348 -17.17 9.19 -10.08
CA LEU A 348 -17.25 10.46 -10.83
C LEU A 348 -18.70 10.90 -11.06
N SER A 349 -19.61 9.95 -11.33
CA SER A 349 -21.03 10.24 -11.47
C SER A 349 -21.69 10.74 -10.18
N ALA A 350 -21.06 10.51 -9.03
CA ALA A 350 -21.56 10.97 -7.72
C ALA A 350 -21.16 12.42 -7.39
N ILE A 351 -20.22 13.03 -8.13
CA ILE A 351 -19.79 14.42 -7.91
C ILE A 351 -20.94 15.36 -8.29
N PRO A 352 -21.41 16.24 -7.38
CA PRO A 352 -22.48 17.21 -7.67
C PRO A 352 -22.05 18.17 -8.77
N LYS A 353 -22.97 18.48 -9.69
CA LYS A 353 -22.77 19.54 -10.69
C LYS A 353 -23.14 20.90 -10.09
N PRO A 354 -22.33 21.95 -10.34
CA PRO A 354 -22.63 23.30 -9.83
C PRO A 354 -23.97 23.89 -10.32
N ASP A 355 -24.41 23.50 -11.53
CA ASP A 355 -25.66 23.94 -12.10
C ASP A 355 -26.84 23.10 -11.57
N PRO A 356 -27.84 23.74 -10.89
CA PRO A 356 -29.00 23.04 -10.33
C PRO A 356 -29.89 22.34 -11.36
N LEU A 357 -29.94 22.84 -12.61
CA LEU A 357 -30.75 22.23 -13.69
C LEU A 357 -30.10 20.92 -14.15
N SER A 358 -28.81 20.97 -14.43
CA SER A 358 -28.00 19.79 -14.81
C SER A 358 -27.94 18.73 -13.69
N GLU A 359 -28.02 19.15 -12.41
CA GLU A 359 -28.04 18.22 -11.26
C GLU A 359 -29.38 17.45 -11.19
N LYS A 360 -30.52 18.06 -11.53
CA LYS A 360 -31.83 17.37 -11.54
C LYS A 360 -31.90 16.27 -12.59
N GLU A 361 -31.25 16.46 -13.73
CA GLU A 361 -31.23 15.49 -14.85
C GLU A 361 -30.16 14.43 -14.70
N ARG A 362 -29.26 14.56 -13.72
CA ARG A 362 -28.15 13.66 -13.52
C ARG A 362 -28.60 12.26 -13.12
N LYS A 363 -28.25 11.27 -13.95
CA LYS A 363 -28.39 9.84 -13.60
C LYS A 363 -27.13 9.37 -12.89
N ARG A 364 -27.24 8.97 -11.63
CA ARG A 364 -26.14 8.36 -10.90
C ARG A 364 -25.91 6.95 -11.43
N TYR A 365 -24.66 6.65 -11.77
CA TYR A 365 -24.25 5.32 -12.16
C TYR A 365 -23.95 4.51 -10.87
N ILE A 366 -24.62 3.37 -10.70
CA ILE A 366 -24.43 2.50 -9.54
C ILE A 366 -23.56 1.31 -9.97
N TYR A 367 -22.40 1.18 -9.39
CA TYR A 367 -21.48 0.09 -9.66
C TYR A 367 -21.95 -1.20 -8.97
N ASN A 368 -22.10 -2.28 -9.75
CA ASN A 368 -22.35 -3.62 -9.25
C ASN A 368 -21.30 -4.59 -9.80
N PRO A 369 -20.32 -5.03 -8.95
CA PRO A 369 -19.20 -5.85 -9.43
C PRO A 369 -19.63 -7.20 -10.01
N THR A 370 -20.76 -7.77 -9.58
CA THR A 370 -21.24 -9.08 -10.09
C THR A 370 -21.91 -8.99 -11.46
N VAL A 371 -22.31 -7.79 -11.88
CA VAL A 371 -22.93 -7.54 -13.19
C VAL A 371 -21.91 -7.02 -14.19
N GLU A 372 -21.00 -6.15 -13.71
CA GLU A 372 -20.02 -5.46 -14.56
C GLU A 372 -18.81 -6.32 -14.94
N HIS A 373 -18.49 -7.33 -14.12
CA HIS A 373 -17.28 -8.13 -14.25
C HIS A 373 -17.59 -9.63 -14.27
N ASP A 374 -16.94 -10.36 -15.17
CA ASP A 374 -16.87 -11.82 -15.14
C ASP A 374 -15.43 -12.28 -14.96
N TYR A 375 -15.08 -12.65 -13.72
CA TYR A 375 -13.77 -13.16 -13.35
C TYR A 375 -13.75 -14.67 -13.13
N SER A 376 -14.76 -15.40 -13.64
CA SER A 376 -14.86 -16.85 -13.49
C SER A 376 -13.77 -17.61 -14.25
N ARG A 377 -13.32 -17.07 -15.39
CA ARG A 377 -12.31 -17.67 -16.27
C ARG A 377 -10.91 -17.14 -16.03
N GLU A 378 -10.77 -15.82 -15.83
CA GLU A 378 -9.50 -15.13 -15.69
C GLU A 378 -9.58 -14.09 -14.58
N ALA A 379 -8.63 -14.16 -13.62
CA ALA A 379 -8.53 -13.17 -12.55
C ALA A 379 -8.02 -11.83 -13.10
N PRO A 380 -8.59 -10.69 -12.67
CA PRO A 380 -8.13 -9.37 -13.12
C PRO A 380 -6.75 -9.05 -12.60
N SER A 381 -6.00 -8.26 -13.36
CA SER A 381 -4.72 -7.68 -12.97
C SER A 381 -4.67 -6.20 -13.33
N LEU A 382 -3.87 -5.42 -12.60
CA LEU A 382 -3.64 -4.02 -12.93
C LEU A 382 -2.71 -3.97 -14.16
N GLN A 383 -3.21 -3.48 -15.28
CA GLN A 383 -2.53 -3.47 -16.58
C GLN A 383 -2.49 -2.05 -17.13
N GLU A 384 -1.40 -1.69 -17.79
CA GLU A 384 -1.26 -0.42 -18.49
C GLU A 384 -1.98 -0.48 -19.83
N ILE A 385 -2.86 0.49 -20.09
CA ILE A 385 -3.64 0.56 -21.32
C ILE A 385 -3.10 1.61 -22.28
N VAL A 386 -2.71 2.77 -21.74
CA VAL A 386 -1.92 3.80 -22.41
C VAL A 386 -0.83 4.26 -21.44
N PRO A 387 0.24 4.90 -21.90
CA PRO A 387 1.35 5.29 -21.04
C PRO A 387 0.89 6.06 -19.80
N GLY A 388 1.13 5.50 -18.60
CA GLY A 388 0.74 6.08 -17.32
C GLY A 388 -0.70 5.85 -16.87
N HIS A 389 -1.55 5.21 -17.67
CA HIS A 389 -2.92 4.85 -17.30
C HIS A 389 -3.06 3.34 -17.10
N PHE A 390 -3.26 2.93 -15.87
CA PHE A 390 -3.42 1.54 -15.45
C PHE A 390 -4.85 1.28 -15.02
N VAL A 391 -5.40 0.13 -15.43
CA VAL A 391 -6.74 -0.31 -15.04
C VAL A 391 -6.72 -1.78 -14.64
N MET A 392 -7.51 -2.13 -13.62
CA MET A 392 -7.69 -3.52 -13.21
C MET A 392 -8.71 -4.18 -14.14
N ALA A 393 -8.25 -5.14 -14.92
CA ALA A 393 -9.04 -5.81 -15.93
C ALA A 393 -8.53 -7.22 -16.22
N ASN A 394 -9.40 -8.07 -16.76
CA ASN A 394 -9.03 -9.30 -17.48
C ASN A 394 -8.80 -8.99 -18.98
N SER A 395 -8.42 -9.99 -19.76
CA SER A 395 -8.11 -9.81 -21.20
C SER A 395 -9.30 -9.29 -22.01
N GLU A 396 -10.53 -9.76 -21.72
CA GLU A 396 -11.75 -9.33 -22.43
C GLU A 396 -12.10 -7.87 -22.12
N GLU A 397 -11.95 -7.44 -20.86
CA GLU A 397 -12.21 -6.06 -20.44
C GLU A 397 -11.17 -5.10 -21.02
N MET A 398 -9.90 -5.52 -21.11
CA MET A 398 -8.84 -4.72 -21.74
C MET A 398 -9.16 -4.39 -23.21
N GLU A 399 -9.72 -5.33 -23.96
CA GLU A 399 -10.14 -5.06 -25.33
C GLU A 399 -11.28 -4.03 -25.40
N LYS A 400 -12.25 -4.12 -24.48
CA LYS A 400 -13.33 -3.15 -24.37
C LYS A 400 -12.80 -1.76 -24.04
N TYR A 401 -11.90 -1.64 -23.08
CA TYR A 401 -11.33 -0.36 -22.67
C TYR A 401 -10.46 0.29 -23.76
N ARG A 402 -9.70 -0.51 -24.53
CA ARG A 402 -8.97 -0.01 -25.70
C ARG A 402 -9.89 0.60 -26.77
N LYS A 403 -11.06 -0.01 -27.02
CA LYS A 403 -12.05 0.56 -27.94
C LYS A 403 -12.56 1.92 -27.45
N VAL A 404 -12.91 2.02 -26.16
CA VAL A 404 -13.39 3.28 -25.56
C VAL A 404 -12.37 4.41 -25.69
N ILE A 405 -11.08 4.14 -25.51
CA ILE A 405 -10.03 5.15 -25.67
C ILE A 405 -9.89 5.57 -27.15
N ASN A 406 -9.95 4.60 -28.08
CA ASN A 406 -9.78 4.89 -29.52
C ASN A 406 -10.97 5.64 -30.13
N GLU A 407 -12.17 5.44 -29.60
CA GLU A 407 -13.40 6.16 -30.05
C GLU A 407 -13.46 7.60 -29.56
N LYS A 408 -12.70 7.95 -28.51
CA LYS A 408 -12.69 9.31 -27.93
C LYS A 408 -11.47 10.15 -28.34
N LYS A 409 -10.53 9.58 -29.09
CA LYS A 409 -9.45 10.29 -29.77
C LYS A 409 -9.92 10.79 -31.14
#